data_8f7e70095ab1e3437093babb2de9d1e9
#
_entry.id   8f7e70095ab1e3437093babb2de9d1e9
#
_cell.length_a   1.000
_cell.length_b   1.000
_cell.length_c   1.000
_cell.angle_alpha   90.00
_cell.angle_beta   90.00
_cell.angle_gamma   90.00
#
_symmetry.space_group_name_H-M   'P 1'
#
loop_
_entity.id
_entity.type
_entity.pdbx_description
1 polymer ?
#
loop_
_entity_poly.entity_id
_entity_poly.type
_entity_poly.pdbx_seq_one_letter_code
_entity_poly.pdbx_strand_id
1 'polypeptide(L)' 'MENNIVITQDMVDAFTKEMQEAYKKYGDDEEIVHSMMDGIMCETLEKLGFAKGVEIFNEAPKWYA' A
#
# COMPACT_ATOMS: atom_id res chain seq x y z
N MET A 1 7.97 22.24 -4.71
CA MET A 1 8.30 21.34 -5.80
C MET A 1 7.04 20.75 -6.39
N GLU A 2 6.95 20.77 -7.69
CA GLU A 2 5.78 20.23 -8.36
C GLU A 2 5.95 18.77 -8.70
N ASN A 3 4.91 18.02 -8.49
CA ASN A 3 4.83 16.64 -8.93
C ASN A 3 3.90 16.60 -10.14
N ASN A 4 4.44 16.18 -11.28
CA ASN A 4 3.62 16.02 -12.49
C ASN A 4 3.16 14.60 -12.61
N ILE A 5 2.59 14.09 -11.53
CA ILE A 5 2.14 12.70 -11.49
C ILE A 5 0.71 12.65 -11.99
N VAL A 6 0.51 11.81 -12.98
CA VAL A 6 -0.81 11.57 -13.55
C VAL A 6 -1.28 10.20 -13.08
N ILE A 7 -2.45 10.19 -12.46
CA ILE A 7 -3.04 8.93 -12.01
C ILE A 7 -3.91 8.41 -13.15
N THR A 8 -3.58 7.22 -13.64
CA THR A 8 -4.31 6.61 -14.75
C THR A 8 -5.23 5.52 -14.22
N GLN A 9 -6.20 5.13 -15.06
CA GLN A 9 -7.09 4.03 -14.71
C GLN A 9 -6.30 2.74 -14.53
N ASP A 10 -5.25 2.55 -15.33
CA ASP A 10 -4.41 1.36 -15.18
C ASP A 10 -3.75 1.29 -13.80
N MET A 11 -3.32 2.43 -13.26
CA MET A 11 -2.73 2.48 -11.93
C MET A 11 -3.75 2.11 -10.86
N VAL A 12 -4.96 2.63 -11.01
CA VAL A 12 -6.06 2.33 -10.08
C VAL A 12 -6.39 0.83 -10.13
N ASP A 13 -6.50 0.29 -11.34
CA ASP A 13 -6.83 -1.12 -11.50
C ASP A 13 -5.74 -2.03 -10.97
N ALA A 14 -4.49 -1.66 -11.15
CA ALA A 14 -3.36 -2.43 -10.65
C ALA A 14 -3.37 -2.49 -9.12
N PHE A 15 -3.63 -1.35 -8.49
CA PHE A 15 -3.73 -1.29 -7.03
C PHE A 15 -4.85 -2.18 -6.52
N THR A 16 -6.02 -2.08 -7.15
CA THR A 16 -7.17 -2.90 -6.76
C THR A 16 -6.85 -4.38 -6.88
N LYS A 17 -6.22 -4.76 -7.98
CA LYS A 17 -5.86 -6.15 -8.21
C LYS A 17 -4.89 -6.67 -7.17
N GLU A 18 -3.88 -5.86 -6.83
CA GLU A 18 -2.91 -6.27 -5.83
C GLU A 18 -3.57 -6.47 -4.47
N MET A 19 -4.49 -5.57 -4.10
CA MET A 19 -5.20 -5.71 -2.84
C MET A 19 -6.07 -6.96 -2.83
N GLN A 20 -6.77 -7.23 -3.93
CA GLN A 20 -7.60 -8.41 -4.05
C GLN A 20 -6.78 -9.69 -3.96
N GLU A 21 -5.62 -9.70 -4.60
CA GLU A 21 -4.75 -10.87 -4.58
C GLU A 21 -4.18 -11.12 -3.18
N ALA A 22 -3.81 -10.06 -2.49
CA ALA A 22 -3.32 -10.19 -1.13
C ALA A 22 -4.40 -10.77 -0.22
N TYR A 23 -5.62 -10.26 -0.34
CA TYR A 23 -6.74 -10.75 0.47
C TYR A 23 -7.04 -12.22 0.16
N LYS A 24 -7.03 -12.57 -1.12
CA LYS A 24 -7.33 -13.94 -1.54
C LYS A 24 -6.27 -14.92 -1.03
N LYS A 25 -5.01 -14.51 -1.05
CA LYS A 25 -3.90 -15.39 -0.72
C LYS A 25 -3.66 -15.49 0.78
N TYR A 26 -3.80 -14.37 1.50
CA TYR A 26 -3.41 -14.30 2.91
C TYR A 26 -4.56 -13.93 3.83
N GLY A 27 -5.79 -13.90 3.33
CA GLY A 27 -6.92 -13.41 4.11
C GLY A 27 -7.24 -14.20 5.36
N ASP A 28 -6.75 -15.44 5.44
CA ASP A 28 -6.97 -16.28 6.62
C ASP A 28 -6.10 -15.89 7.81
N ASP A 29 -5.09 -15.07 7.58
CA ASP A 29 -4.16 -14.64 8.62
C ASP A 29 -4.18 -13.12 8.69
N GLU A 30 -4.83 -12.60 9.74
CA GLU A 30 -4.99 -11.15 9.88
C GLU A 30 -3.66 -10.42 9.92
N GLU A 31 -2.69 -10.98 10.60
CA GLU A 31 -1.38 -10.32 10.71
C GLU A 31 -0.70 -10.23 9.35
N ILE A 32 -0.68 -11.34 8.62
CA ILE A 32 0.00 -11.39 7.33
C ILE A 32 -0.73 -10.53 6.31
N VAL A 33 -2.07 -10.66 6.21
CA VAL A 33 -2.80 -9.93 5.19
C VAL A 33 -2.70 -8.41 5.41
N HIS A 34 -2.77 -7.96 6.65
CA HIS A 34 -2.65 -6.53 6.93
C HIS A 34 -1.24 -6.03 6.64
N SER A 35 -0.22 -6.81 6.96
CA SER A 35 1.15 -6.45 6.64
C SER A 35 1.35 -6.33 5.13
N MET A 36 0.80 -7.27 4.36
CA MET A 36 0.90 -7.25 2.91
C MET A 36 0.17 -6.04 2.33
N MET A 37 -1.04 -5.78 2.81
CA MET A 37 -1.83 -4.65 2.32
C MET A 37 -1.21 -3.31 2.68
N ASP A 38 -0.65 -3.20 3.89
CA ASP A 38 0.08 -1.99 4.27
C ASP A 38 1.24 -1.74 3.31
N GLY A 39 1.96 -2.80 2.95
CA GLY A 39 3.07 -2.69 2.00
C GLY A 39 2.61 -2.19 0.64
N ILE A 40 1.48 -2.72 0.16
CA ILE A 40 0.93 -2.31 -1.14
C ILE A 40 0.55 -0.82 -1.10
N MET A 41 -0.12 -0.39 -0.03
CA MET A 41 -0.52 1.01 0.10
C MET A 41 0.69 1.92 0.22
N CYS A 42 1.69 1.52 1.02
CA CYS A 42 2.89 2.32 1.18
C CYS A 42 3.65 2.47 -0.13
N GLU A 43 3.79 1.38 -0.88
CA GLU A 43 4.47 1.42 -2.17
C GLU A 43 3.75 2.33 -3.14
N THR A 44 2.43 2.24 -3.18
CA THR A 44 1.62 3.08 -4.05
C THR A 44 1.81 4.56 -3.70
N LEU A 45 1.76 4.87 -2.42
CA LEU A 45 1.93 6.25 -1.96
C LEU A 45 3.33 6.78 -2.27
N GLU A 46 4.35 5.92 -2.11
CA GLU A 46 5.71 6.33 -2.43
C GLU A 46 5.86 6.69 -3.90
N LYS A 47 5.23 5.91 -4.77
CA LYS A 47 5.25 6.20 -6.21
C LYS A 47 4.58 7.52 -6.54
N LEU A 48 3.64 7.94 -5.70
CA LEU A 48 2.93 9.20 -5.89
C LEU A 48 3.61 10.38 -5.19
N GLY A 49 4.79 10.16 -4.60
CA GLY A 49 5.55 11.24 -4.00
C GLY A 49 5.36 11.42 -2.50
N PHE A 50 4.67 10.49 -1.85
CA PHE A 50 4.39 10.62 -0.42
C PHE A 50 5.36 9.82 0.46
N ALA A 51 6.59 9.68 0.02
CA ALA A 51 7.57 8.82 0.70
C ALA A 51 7.83 9.26 2.15
N LYS A 52 7.86 10.57 2.41
CA LYS A 52 8.15 11.02 3.77
C LYS A 52 7.07 10.65 4.76
N GLY A 53 5.80 10.77 4.36
CA GLY A 53 4.71 10.33 5.21
C GLY A 53 4.72 8.83 5.43
N VAL A 54 5.05 8.08 4.38
CA VAL A 54 5.15 6.63 4.48
C VAL A 54 6.26 6.23 5.44
N GLU A 55 7.38 6.97 5.42
CA GLU A 55 8.48 6.71 6.32
C GLU A 55 8.05 6.84 7.78
N ILE A 56 7.27 7.86 8.10
CA ILE A 56 6.75 8.05 9.45
C ILE A 56 5.86 6.87 9.83
N PHE A 57 4.98 6.46 8.92
CA PHE A 57 4.12 5.31 9.18
C PHE A 57 4.93 4.05 9.46
N ASN A 58 6.00 3.84 8.70
CA ASN A 58 6.82 2.64 8.87
C ASN A 58 7.61 2.64 10.17
N GLU A 59 7.91 3.82 10.71
CA GLU A 59 8.62 3.93 11.99
C GLU A 59 7.70 3.74 13.19
N ALA A 60 6.41 3.98 13.00
CA ALA A 60 5.45 3.86 14.09
C ALA A 60 5.21 2.40 14.44
N PRO A 61 5.06 2.08 15.73
CA PRO A 61 4.70 0.71 16.13
C PRO A 61 3.34 0.34 15.53
N LYS A 62 3.25 -0.89 15.04
CA LYS A 62 2.02 -1.39 14.43
C LYS A 62 1.59 -2.67 15.11
N TRP A 63 0.30 -2.83 15.24
CA TRP A 63 -0.27 -4.01 15.89
C TRP A 63 -1.30 -4.63 14.97
N TYR A 64 -1.08 -5.88 14.59
CA TYR A 64 -1.94 -6.58 13.62
C TYR A 64 -2.68 -7.78 14.21
N ALA A 65 -2.48 -8.05 15.46
CA ALA A 65 -3.07 -9.25 16.07
C ALA A 65 -4.57 -9.17 16.24
#